data_b0b2e4d72607a6f5a351b8361ab8fca5
#
_entry.id   b0b2e4d72607a6f5a351b8361ab8fca5
#
_cell.length_a   1.000
_cell.length_b   1.000
_cell.length_c   1.000
_cell.angle_alpha   90.00
_cell.angle_beta   90.00
_cell.angle_gamma   90.00
#
_symmetry.space_group_name_H-M   'P 1'
#
loop_
_entity.id
_entity.type
_entity.pdbx_description
1 polymer ?
#
loop_
_entity_poly.entity_id
_entity_poly.type
_entity_poly.pdbx_seq_one_letter_code
_entity_poly.pdbx_strand_id
1 'polypeptide(L)'
;MILQETYTLSNGVKIPKLGLGTWFIPDAQASEAVRTAISLGYRHIDTAQAYENEAGVGEGVRTCGLPREQIFVTSKVAAEHKDYDSAARSIDETLEKMGLDYLDMMIIHSPQPWADFRGGDYAEGNRAAWRALEDTYTAGKLRAIGVSNCRKPDLDNILSDCRVRPMVDQILLHISNTDLGLLDTCTTQDILVEAYSPIAHGEALKNPMIVEMAARYGVSAAQLCIRYVLELGAVALPKTADPEHMKANATVDFTITPDDMELLKQTAPIKDYGEFSFFPVFSGK
;
A
#
# COMPACT_ATOMS: atom_id res chain seq x y z
N MET A 1 -20.09 1.95 6.12
CA MET A 1 -19.45 2.54 4.91
C MET A 1 -17.95 2.35 5.04
N ILE A 2 -17.32 1.81 4.03
CA ILE A 2 -15.89 1.41 4.06
C ILE A 2 -14.93 2.50 4.52
N LEU A 3 -15.16 3.76 4.17
CA LEU A 3 -14.33 4.90 4.58
C LEU A 3 -14.29 5.17 6.10
N GLN A 4 -15.18 4.54 6.86
CA GLN A 4 -15.23 4.65 8.33
C GLN A 4 -14.67 3.40 9.03
N GLU A 5 -14.32 2.38 8.25
CA GLU A 5 -13.82 1.12 8.77
C GLU A 5 -12.30 1.12 8.87
N THR A 6 -11.80 0.51 9.93
CA THR A 6 -10.37 0.40 10.20
C THR A 6 -9.99 -1.04 10.54
N TYR A 7 -8.74 -1.40 10.25
CA TYR A 7 -8.05 -2.49 10.93
C TYR A 7 -7.26 -1.94 12.12
N THR A 8 -6.85 -2.82 13.02
CA THR A 8 -5.96 -2.47 14.13
C THR A 8 -4.64 -3.18 13.92
N LEU A 9 -3.55 -2.42 13.85
CA LEU A 9 -2.19 -2.95 13.75
C LEU A 9 -1.75 -3.59 15.06
N SER A 10 -0.71 -4.43 15.04
CA SER A 10 -0.19 -5.15 16.21
C SER A 10 0.21 -4.24 17.38
N ASN A 11 0.49 -2.96 17.13
CA ASN A 11 0.76 -1.95 18.16
C ASN A 11 -0.48 -1.16 18.63
N GLY A 12 -1.67 -1.50 18.16
CA GLY A 12 -2.93 -0.84 18.52
C GLY A 12 -3.29 0.39 17.66
N VAL A 13 -2.44 0.82 16.74
CA VAL A 13 -2.76 1.92 15.80
C VAL A 13 -3.84 1.47 14.84
N LYS A 14 -4.84 2.33 14.60
CA LYS A 14 -5.91 2.06 13.65
C LYS A 14 -5.53 2.58 12.26
N ILE A 15 -5.68 1.74 11.24
CA ILE A 15 -5.45 2.07 9.84
C ILE A 15 -6.76 1.92 9.04
N PRO A 16 -7.16 2.93 8.23
CA PRO A 16 -8.36 2.81 7.39
C PRO A 16 -8.24 1.67 6.38
N LYS A 17 -9.33 0.92 6.16
CA LYS A 17 -9.38 -0.23 5.24
C LYS A 17 -9.23 0.16 3.76
N LEU A 18 -9.52 1.41 3.42
CA LEU A 18 -9.40 1.95 2.07
C LEU A 18 -8.56 3.22 2.11
N GLY A 19 -7.51 3.27 1.30
CA GLY A 19 -6.65 4.44 1.13
C GLY A 19 -6.58 4.93 -0.32
N LEU A 20 -6.04 6.13 -0.51
CA LEU A 20 -5.69 6.67 -1.82
C LEU A 20 -4.22 6.40 -2.09
N GLY A 21 -3.91 5.60 -3.12
CA GLY A 21 -2.57 5.50 -3.69
C GLY A 21 -2.24 6.71 -4.57
N THR A 22 -1.00 7.19 -4.54
CA THR A 22 -0.59 8.41 -5.26
C THR A 22 0.46 8.16 -6.35
N TRP A 23 0.86 6.93 -6.62
CA TRP A 23 1.83 6.62 -7.67
C TRP A 23 1.36 7.18 -9.03
N PHE A 24 2.25 7.81 -9.79
CA PHE A 24 1.93 8.53 -11.05
C PHE A 24 0.93 9.70 -10.90
N ILE A 25 0.71 10.24 -9.71
CA ILE A 25 0.12 11.57 -9.60
C ILE A 25 1.28 12.57 -9.54
N PRO A 26 1.41 13.49 -10.51
CA PRO A 26 2.47 14.50 -10.48
C PRO A 26 2.39 15.36 -9.22
N ASP A 27 3.54 15.79 -8.69
CA ASP A 27 3.62 16.59 -7.45
C ASP A 27 2.70 17.81 -7.49
N ALA A 28 2.69 18.53 -8.62
CA ALA A 28 1.83 19.71 -8.82
C ALA A 28 0.31 19.42 -8.74
N GLN A 29 -0.11 18.16 -8.88
CA GLN A 29 -1.52 17.73 -8.81
C GLN A 29 -1.81 16.98 -7.51
N ALA A 30 -0.80 16.53 -6.78
CA ALA A 30 -0.96 15.67 -5.61
C ALA A 30 -1.73 16.37 -4.48
N SER A 31 -1.45 17.65 -4.23
CA SER A 31 -2.14 18.44 -3.22
C SER A 31 -3.66 18.50 -3.46
N GLU A 32 -4.10 18.75 -4.69
CA GLU A 32 -5.51 18.78 -5.04
C GLU A 32 -6.16 17.40 -4.94
N ALA A 33 -5.50 16.35 -5.46
CA ALA A 33 -5.99 14.97 -5.37
C ALA A 33 -6.21 14.54 -3.92
N VAL A 34 -5.26 14.85 -3.03
CA VAL A 34 -5.34 14.55 -1.59
C VAL A 34 -6.51 15.30 -0.93
N ARG A 35 -6.64 16.63 -1.16
CA ARG A 35 -7.77 17.42 -0.62
C ARG A 35 -9.11 16.88 -1.10
N THR A 36 -9.20 16.53 -2.38
CA THR A 36 -10.41 15.95 -2.97
C THR A 36 -10.75 14.62 -2.30
N ALA A 37 -9.81 13.71 -2.17
CA ALA A 37 -10.04 12.43 -1.50
C ALA A 37 -10.50 12.63 -0.05
N ILE A 38 -9.85 13.51 0.70
CA ILE A 38 -10.21 13.82 2.09
C ILE A 38 -11.62 14.41 2.18
N SER A 39 -12.00 15.30 1.25
CA SER A 39 -13.34 15.89 1.19
C SER A 39 -14.43 14.84 0.91
N LEU A 40 -14.08 13.76 0.18
CA LEU A 40 -14.93 12.61 -0.11
C LEU A 40 -14.97 11.59 1.05
N GLY A 41 -14.20 11.81 2.11
CA GLY A 41 -14.20 10.98 3.31
C GLY A 41 -13.01 10.03 3.45
N TYR A 42 -12.07 9.99 2.51
CA TYR A 42 -10.82 9.23 2.68
C TYR A 42 -10.05 9.75 3.89
N ARG A 43 -9.38 8.84 4.59
CA ARG A 43 -8.56 9.16 5.77
C ARG A 43 -7.19 8.47 5.71
N HIS A 44 -6.87 7.76 4.63
CA HIS A 44 -5.58 7.12 4.40
C HIS A 44 -5.01 7.57 3.05
N ILE A 45 -3.80 8.13 3.06
CA ILE A 45 -3.06 8.58 1.88
C ILE A 45 -1.73 7.81 1.85
N ASP A 46 -1.48 7.11 0.76
CA ASP A 46 -0.26 6.34 0.53
C ASP A 46 0.59 7.00 -0.56
N THR A 47 1.83 7.33 -0.22
CA THR A 47 2.84 7.85 -1.14
C THR A 47 4.17 7.12 -0.95
N ALA A 48 5.24 7.58 -1.58
CA ALA A 48 6.61 7.07 -1.42
C ALA A 48 7.64 8.11 -1.86
N GLN A 49 8.87 8.01 -1.34
CA GLN A 49 10.01 8.81 -1.80
C GLN A 49 10.23 8.70 -3.31
N ALA A 50 10.12 7.46 -3.85
CA ALA A 50 10.31 7.18 -5.26
C ALA A 50 9.20 7.73 -6.18
N TYR A 51 8.09 8.25 -5.64
CA TYR A 51 7.01 8.83 -6.46
C TYR A 51 7.26 10.31 -6.77
N GLU A 52 8.22 10.94 -6.09
CA GLU A 52 8.61 12.35 -6.27
C GLU A 52 7.44 13.33 -6.09
N ASN A 53 6.43 12.96 -5.28
CA ASN A 53 5.25 13.78 -5.03
C ASN A 53 4.94 14.00 -3.53
N GLU A 54 5.91 13.71 -2.65
CA GLU A 54 5.75 13.87 -1.21
C GLU A 54 5.44 15.32 -0.81
N ALA A 55 6.02 16.31 -1.49
CA ALA A 55 5.78 17.73 -1.19
C ALA A 55 4.31 18.10 -1.44
N GLY A 56 3.76 17.75 -2.60
CA GLY A 56 2.37 17.97 -2.94
C GLY A 56 1.40 17.18 -2.04
N VAL A 57 1.72 15.93 -1.70
CA VAL A 57 0.94 15.13 -0.74
C VAL A 57 0.91 15.81 0.62
N GLY A 58 2.08 16.22 1.14
CA GLY A 58 2.20 16.91 2.42
C GLY A 58 1.41 18.23 2.46
N GLU A 59 1.47 19.03 1.38
CA GLU A 59 0.66 20.23 1.23
C GLU A 59 -0.84 19.91 1.28
N GLY A 60 -1.28 18.88 0.55
CA GLY A 60 -2.66 18.44 0.55
C GLY A 60 -3.15 18.05 1.95
N VAL A 61 -2.33 17.31 2.70
CA VAL A 61 -2.63 16.92 4.09
C VAL A 61 -2.72 18.14 5.01
N ARG A 62 -1.76 19.07 4.95
CA ARG A 62 -1.73 20.29 5.80
C ARG A 62 -2.86 21.27 5.49
N THR A 63 -3.37 21.26 4.27
CA THR A 63 -4.38 22.24 3.79
C THR A 63 -5.77 21.62 3.59
N CYS A 64 -5.99 20.36 3.98
CA CYS A 64 -7.28 19.67 3.80
C CYS A 64 -8.40 20.15 4.72
N GLY A 65 -8.10 20.99 5.71
CA GLY A 65 -9.08 21.54 6.66
C GLY A 65 -9.44 20.60 7.82
N LEU A 66 -8.80 19.45 7.94
CA LEU A 66 -8.97 18.53 9.06
C LEU A 66 -7.74 18.54 9.98
N PRO A 67 -7.90 18.23 11.27
CA PRO A 67 -6.79 17.98 12.18
C PRO A 67 -5.88 16.87 11.65
N ARG A 68 -4.55 17.03 11.80
CA ARG A 68 -3.53 16.10 11.28
C ARG A 68 -3.75 14.65 11.76
N GLU A 69 -4.16 14.48 12.99
CA GLU A 69 -4.40 13.17 13.62
C GLU A 69 -5.60 12.40 13.04
N GLN A 70 -6.42 13.04 12.23
CA GLN A 70 -7.52 12.38 11.52
C GLN A 70 -7.11 11.78 10.18
N ILE A 71 -5.89 12.04 9.72
CA ILE A 71 -5.39 11.56 8.44
C ILE A 71 -4.25 10.58 8.68
N PHE A 72 -4.38 9.37 8.17
CA PHE A 72 -3.33 8.35 8.16
C PHE A 72 -2.46 8.55 6.92
N VAL A 73 -1.19 8.86 7.09
CA VAL A 73 -0.24 9.14 6.01
C VAL A 73 0.86 8.09 6.01
N THR A 74 1.00 7.40 4.88
CA THR A 74 2.06 6.42 4.63
C THR A 74 3.04 6.97 3.60
N SER A 75 4.36 6.86 3.88
CA SER A 75 5.41 6.96 2.87
C SER A 75 6.34 5.75 2.93
N LYS A 76 7.30 5.67 2.01
CA LYS A 76 8.18 4.50 1.84
C LYS A 76 9.61 4.94 1.66
N VAL A 77 10.53 4.35 2.44
CA VAL A 77 11.98 4.46 2.24
C VAL A 77 12.32 3.85 0.89
N ALA A 78 13.01 4.60 0.03
CA ALA A 78 13.37 4.14 -1.31
C ALA A 78 14.13 2.80 -1.26
N ALA A 79 13.84 1.94 -2.23
CA ALA A 79 14.38 0.57 -2.29
C ALA A 79 15.91 0.52 -2.33
N GLU A 80 16.54 1.61 -2.74
CA GLU A 80 17.99 1.78 -2.88
C GLU A 80 18.71 2.03 -1.55
N HIS A 81 17.99 2.50 -0.51
CA HIS A 81 18.57 2.72 0.82
C HIS A 81 18.73 1.39 1.56
N LYS A 82 19.93 0.82 1.50
CA LYS A 82 20.31 -0.47 2.09
C LYS A 82 21.36 -0.34 3.19
N ASP A 83 21.38 0.79 3.87
CA ASP A 83 22.17 1.02 5.07
C ASP A 83 21.41 1.93 6.04
N TYR A 84 21.88 1.96 7.31
CA TYR A 84 21.23 2.72 8.38
C TYR A 84 21.21 4.21 8.10
N ASP A 85 22.35 4.79 7.73
CA ASP A 85 22.54 6.24 7.63
C ASP A 85 21.71 6.84 6.49
N SER A 86 21.69 6.16 5.33
CA SER A 86 20.89 6.60 4.19
C SER A 86 19.39 6.47 4.48
N ALA A 87 18.94 5.39 5.11
CA ALA A 87 17.55 5.20 5.49
C ALA A 87 17.12 6.26 6.54
N ALA A 88 17.88 6.46 7.61
CA ALA A 88 17.55 7.44 8.65
C ALA A 88 17.45 8.86 8.09
N ARG A 89 18.42 9.27 7.28
CA ARG A 89 18.42 10.59 6.62
C ARG A 89 17.24 10.77 5.70
N SER A 90 16.91 9.75 4.89
CA SER A 90 15.78 9.82 3.96
C SER A 90 14.43 9.95 4.66
N ILE A 91 14.27 9.39 5.85
CA ILE A 91 13.05 9.57 6.66
C ILE A 91 12.92 11.03 7.14
N ASP A 92 14.00 11.64 7.61
CA ASP A 92 13.99 13.05 8.02
C ASP A 92 13.71 13.98 6.82
N GLU A 93 14.30 13.69 5.66
CA GLU A 93 14.03 14.40 4.40
C GLU A 93 12.56 14.27 3.96
N THR A 94 11.93 13.11 4.14
CA THR A 94 10.49 12.91 3.88
C THR A 94 9.64 13.83 4.76
N LEU A 95 9.90 13.87 6.06
CA LEU A 95 9.19 14.73 7.00
C LEU A 95 9.33 16.21 6.64
N GLU A 96 10.56 16.63 6.28
CA GLU A 96 10.84 18.00 5.83
C GLU A 96 10.08 18.34 4.53
N LYS A 97 10.18 17.48 3.50
CA LYS A 97 9.48 17.67 2.22
C LYS A 97 7.97 17.78 2.39
N MET A 98 7.39 16.93 3.22
CA MET A 98 5.96 16.93 3.47
C MET A 98 5.54 18.06 4.42
N GLY A 99 6.48 18.64 5.18
CA GLY A 99 6.20 19.64 6.23
C GLY A 99 5.35 19.06 7.35
N LEU A 100 5.63 17.81 7.76
CA LEU A 100 4.92 17.08 8.81
C LEU A 100 5.86 16.74 9.96
N ASP A 101 5.36 16.83 11.19
CA ASP A 101 6.12 16.48 12.40
C ASP A 101 6.25 14.94 12.58
N TYR A 102 5.31 14.18 12.03
CA TYR A 102 5.27 12.72 12.09
C TYR A 102 4.56 12.11 10.89
N LEU A 103 4.85 10.84 10.61
CA LEU A 103 4.05 9.99 9.73
C LEU A 103 3.29 8.94 10.54
N ASP A 104 2.12 8.53 10.04
CA ASP A 104 1.38 7.42 10.61
C ASP A 104 2.05 6.09 10.31
N MET A 105 2.65 5.97 9.11
CA MET A 105 3.42 4.78 8.75
C MET A 105 4.57 5.11 7.80
N MET A 106 5.70 4.43 8.01
CA MET A 106 6.83 4.39 7.08
C MET A 106 7.20 2.94 6.83
N ILE A 107 7.40 2.56 5.56
CA ILE A 107 7.74 1.19 5.19
C ILE A 107 8.97 1.13 4.30
N ILE A 108 9.72 0.02 4.32
CA ILE A 108 10.76 -0.24 3.31
C ILE A 108 10.06 -0.60 1.99
N HIS A 109 10.33 0.16 0.90
CA HIS A 109 9.60 0.05 -0.36
C HIS A 109 9.80 -1.29 -1.09
N SER A 110 10.98 -1.89 -0.95
CA SER A 110 11.29 -3.23 -1.50
C SER A 110 12.48 -3.82 -0.77
N PRO A 111 12.56 -5.16 -0.62
CA PRO A 111 13.73 -5.81 -0.05
C PRO A 111 14.97 -5.73 -0.95
N GLN A 112 14.82 -5.48 -2.26
CA GLN A 112 15.95 -5.23 -3.18
C GLN A 112 15.77 -3.87 -3.88
N PRO A 113 16.87 -3.21 -4.30
CA PRO A 113 16.80 -2.09 -5.23
C PRO A 113 16.04 -2.47 -6.50
N TRP A 114 15.31 -1.51 -7.08
CA TRP A 114 14.50 -1.80 -8.27
C TRP A 114 15.32 -2.28 -9.47
N ALA A 115 16.55 -1.80 -9.61
CA ALA A 115 17.46 -2.23 -10.68
C ALA A 115 17.93 -3.68 -10.52
N ASP A 116 17.90 -4.23 -9.31
CA ASP A 116 18.30 -5.62 -8.98
C ASP A 116 17.18 -6.39 -8.26
N PHE A 117 15.94 -6.12 -8.62
CA PHE A 117 14.74 -6.73 -8.02
C PHE A 117 14.77 -8.25 -8.17
N ARG A 118 14.67 -8.94 -7.04
CA ARG A 118 14.81 -10.41 -6.91
C ARG A 118 16.19 -10.95 -7.31
N GLY A 119 17.20 -10.07 -7.41
CA GLY A 119 18.57 -10.42 -7.77
C GLY A 119 19.48 -10.69 -6.58
N GLY A 120 20.27 -9.70 -6.15
CA GLY A 120 21.30 -9.84 -5.15
C GLY A 120 20.81 -10.09 -3.71
N ASP A 121 21.79 -10.37 -2.84
CA ASP A 121 21.56 -10.49 -1.39
C ASP A 121 21.65 -9.13 -0.71
N TYR A 122 20.56 -8.68 -0.16
CA TYR A 122 20.41 -7.43 0.58
C TYR A 122 19.98 -7.65 2.04
N ALA A 123 20.12 -8.87 2.56
CA ALA A 123 19.61 -9.24 3.88
C ALA A 123 20.15 -8.34 4.99
N GLU A 124 21.47 -8.10 5.02
CA GLU A 124 22.08 -7.22 6.03
C GLU A 124 21.65 -5.75 5.86
N GLY A 125 21.61 -5.27 4.61
CA GLY A 125 21.19 -3.90 4.29
C GLY A 125 19.73 -3.65 4.70
N ASN A 126 18.84 -4.63 4.49
CA ASN A 126 17.46 -4.54 4.94
C ASN A 126 17.35 -4.48 6.47
N ARG A 127 18.12 -5.27 7.21
CA ARG A 127 18.17 -5.16 8.68
C ARG A 127 18.72 -3.81 9.14
N ALA A 128 19.74 -3.27 8.44
CA ALA A 128 20.28 -1.95 8.73
C ALA A 128 19.25 -0.83 8.51
N ALA A 129 18.56 -0.83 7.36
CA ALA A 129 17.47 0.09 7.09
C ALA A 129 16.30 -0.08 8.09
N TRP A 130 15.98 -1.33 8.47
CA TRP A 130 14.95 -1.61 9.47
C TRP A 130 15.29 -0.99 10.83
N ARG A 131 16.54 -1.08 11.29
CA ARG A 131 16.99 -0.42 12.53
C ARG A 131 16.77 1.10 12.50
N ALA A 132 16.95 1.74 11.35
CA ALA A 132 16.66 3.17 11.20
C ALA A 132 15.15 3.48 11.37
N LEU A 133 14.27 2.63 10.82
CA LEU A 133 12.83 2.76 11.05
C LEU A 133 12.48 2.55 12.53
N GLU A 134 13.06 1.54 13.19
CA GLU A 134 12.83 1.27 14.62
C GLU A 134 13.26 2.43 15.51
N ASP A 135 14.40 3.04 15.25
CA ASP A 135 14.90 4.19 16.01
C ASP A 135 14.00 5.42 15.80
N THR A 136 13.58 5.67 14.57
CA THR A 136 12.66 6.76 14.23
C THR A 136 11.26 6.54 14.82
N TYR A 137 10.78 5.28 14.87
CA TYR A 137 9.55 4.88 15.55
C TYR A 137 9.67 5.12 17.06
N THR A 138 10.77 4.70 17.66
CA THR A 138 11.02 4.90 19.10
C THR A 138 11.13 6.39 19.45
N ALA A 139 11.66 7.21 18.56
CA ALA A 139 11.69 8.66 18.69
C ALA A 139 10.32 9.35 18.54
N GLY A 140 9.26 8.60 18.19
CA GLY A 140 7.90 9.11 18.06
C GLY A 140 7.61 9.85 16.74
N LYS A 141 8.53 9.85 15.79
CA LYS A 141 8.32 10.43 14.46
C LYS A 141 7.49 9.54 13.53
N LEU A 142 7.41 8.24 13.82
CA LEU A 142 6.59 7.25 13.09
C LEU A 142 5.63 6.57 14.08
N ARG A 143 4.36 6.41 13.72
CA ARG A 143 3.37 5.72 14.55
C ARG A 143 3.30 4.22 14.26
N ALA A 144 3.68 3.81 13.06
CA ALA A 144 3.79 2.42 12.63
C ALA A 144 4.94 2.26 11.63
N ILE A 145 5.49 1.06 11.56
CA ILE A 145 6.55 0.71 10.61
C ILE A 145 6.23 -0.63 9.94
N GLY A 146 6.63 -0.77 8.68
CA GLY A 146 6.34 -1.97 7.89
C GLY A 146 7.31 -2.16 6.72
N VAL A 147 6.96 -3.09 5.89
CA VAL A 147 7.71 -3.44 4.68
C VAL A 147 6.80 -3.46 3.46
N SER A 148 7.38 -3.58 2.29
CA SER A 148 6.65 -3.75 1.04
C SER A 148 7.40 -4.70 0.11
N ASN A 149 6.65 -5.45 -0.70
CA ASN A 149 7.19 -6.44 -1.65
C ASN A 149 8.02 -7.56 -1.00
N CYS A 150 7.84 -7.80 0.29
CA CYS A 150 8.52 -8.88 0.99
C CYS A 150 7.85 -10.22 0.71
N ARG A 151 8.66 -11.24 0.43
CA ARG A 151 8.26 -12.65 0.47
C ARG A 151 8.65 -13.25 1.81
N LYS A 152 8.21 -14.48 2.08
CA LYS A 152 8.52 -15.13 3.36
C LYS A 152 10.01 -15.06 3.76
N PRO A 153 11.01 -15.34 2.89
CA PRO A 153 12.42 -15.21 3.28
C PRO A 153 12.83 -13.77 3.65
N ASP A 154 12.26 -12.75 3.00
CA ASP A 154 12.53 -11.35 3.31
C ASP A 154 11.95 -10.96 4.68
N LEU A 155 10.72 -11.44 4.98
CA LEU A 155 10.09 -11.28 6.29
C LEU A 155 10.89 -12.01 7.38
N ASP A 156 11.28 -13.27 7.15
CA ASP A 156 12.08 -14.06 8.09
C ASP A 156 13.40 -13.35 8.42
N ASN A 157 14.05 -12.72 7.42
CA ASN A 157 15.27 -11.95 7.61
C ASN A 157 15.07 -10.75 8.56
N ILE A 158 14.02 -9.95 8.38
CA ILE A 158 13.73 -8.83 9.28
C ILE A 158 13.35 -9.35 10.67
N LEU A 159 12.47 -10.36 10.73
CA LEU A 159 11.97 -10.93 11.98
C LEU A 159 13.06 -11.59 12.83
N SER A 160 14.18 -12.01 12.22
CA SER A 160 15.28 -12.66 12.93
C SER A 160 16.08 -11.72 13.86
N ASP A 161 16.02 -10.39 13.61
CA ASP A 161 16.89 -9.40 14.31
C ASP A 161 16.15 -8.11 14.72
N CYS A 162 14.82 -8.04 14.52
CA CYS A 162 14.05 -6.84 14.83
C CYS A 162 13.75 -6.68 16.33
N ARG A 163 13.79 -5.44 16.82
CA ARG A 163 13.27 -5.04 18.15
C ARG A 163 11.77 -4.75 18.09
N VAL A 164 11.33 -4.18 16.98
CA VAL A 164 9.92 -3.91 16.65
C VAL A 164 9.57 -4.69 15.39
N ARG A 165 8.53 -5.51 15.45
CA ARG A 165 8.08 -6.32 14.31
C ARG A 165 7.46 -5.45 13.23
N PRO A 166 7.59 -5.79 11.95
CA PRO A 166 6.79 -5.19 10.88
C PRO A 166 5.30 -5.31 11.20
N MET A 167 4.55 -4.23 11.06
CA MET A 167 3.10 -4.19 11.30
C MET A 167 2.32 -4.38 10.02
N VAL A 168 2.95 -4.10 8.88
CA VAL A 168 2.36 -4.16 7.54
C VAL A 168 3.35 -4.77 6.56
N ASP A 169 2.84 -5.55 5.60
CA ASP A 169 3.51 -5.84 4.32
C ASP A 169 2.61 -5.37 3.16
N GLN A 170 3.07 -4.35 2.43
CA GLN A 170 2.34 -3.81 1.29
C GLN A 170 2.77 -4.51 0.00
N ILE A 171 1.88 -5.28 -0.61
CA ILE A 171 2.20 -6.17 -1.75
C ILE A 171 1.30 -5.93 -2.96
N LEU A 172 1.73 -6.38 -4.13
CA LEU A 172 0.86 -6.52 -5.28
C LEU A 172 -0.19 -7.58 -4.99
N LEU A 173 -1.44 -7.15 -4.80
CA LEU A 173 -2.54 -8.08 -4.49
C LEU A 173 -3.81 -7.67 -5.23
N HIS A 174 -4.30 -8.55 -6.08
CA HIS A 174 -5.55 -8.40 -6.83
C HIS A 174 -6.09 -9.76 -7.28
N ILE A 175 -7.29 -9.80 -7.81
CA ILE A 175 -7.79 -10.96 -8.56
C ILE A 175 -6.75 -11.29 -9.65
N SER A 176 -6.36 -12.53 -9.79
CA SER A 176 -5.28 -13.00 -10.68
C SER A 176 -3.84 -12.83 -10.17
N ASN A 177 -3.64 -12.30 -8.97
CA ASN A 177 -2.35 -12.27 -8.28
C ASN A 177 -2.57 -12.34 -6.77
N THR A 178 -3.01 -13.51 -6.30
CA THR A 178 -3.29 -13.76 -4.88
C THR A 178 -2.39 -14.88 -4.37
N ASP A 179 -1.33 -14.51 -3.64
CA ASP A 179 -0.46 -15.47 -2.96
C ASP A 179 -1.04 -15.82 -1.59
N LEU A 180 -1.85 -16.88 -1.53
CA LEU A 180 -2.48 -17.35 -0.29
C LEU A 180 -1.45 -17.78 0.76
N GLY A 181 -0.28 -18.30 0.34
CA GLY A 181 0.78 -18.70 1.26
C GLY A 181 1.44 -17.51 1.94
N LEU A 182 1.62 -16.39 1.22
CA LEU A 182 2.11 -15.15 1.80
C LEU A 182 1.07 -14.51 2.72
N LEU A 183 -0.21 -14.50 2.33
CA LEU A 183 -1.30 -14.01 3.18
C LEU A 183 -1.39 -14.79 4.51
N ASP A 184 -1.28 -16.11 4.46
CA ASP A 184 -1.24 -16.97 5.66
C ASP A 184 0.00 -16.67 6.52
N THR A 185 1.16 -16.50 5.89
CA THR A 185 2.40 -16.12 6.58
C THR A 185 2.23 -14.79 7.31
N CYS A 186 1.71 -13.75 6.64
CA CYS A 186 1.48 -12.45 7.26
C CYS A 186 0.48 -12.54 8.42
N THR A 187 -0.64 -13.24 8.22
CA THR A 187 -1.66 -13.45 9.26
C THR A 187 -1.07 -14.14 10.49
N THR A 188 -0.30 -15.22 10.30
CA THR A 188 0.34 -15.97 11.40
C THR A 188 1.35 -15.12 12.18
N GLN A 189 1.97 -14.15 11.52
CA GLN A 189 2.96 -13.25 12.11
C GLN A 189 2.36 -11.95 12.68
N ASP A 190 1.03 -11.79 12.63
CA ASP A 190 0.30 -10.57 13.01
C ASP A 190 0.76 -9.34 12.19
N ILE A 191 1.00 -9.56 10.90
CA ILE A 191 1.37 -8.55 9.91
C ILE A 191 0.14 -8.30 9.02
N LEU A 192 -0.37 -7.07 9.01
CA LEU A 192 -1.49 -6.69 8.14
C LEU A 192 -0.99 -6.56 6.68
N VAL A 193 -1.75 -7.11 5.75
CA VAL A 193 -1.45 -6.93 4.32
C VAL A 193 -2.11 -5.65 3.80
N GLU A 194 -1.37 -4.85 3.04
CA GLU A 194 -1.91 -3.79 2.18
C GLU A 194 -1.76 -4.18 0.71
N ALA A 195 -2.79 -3.95 -0.07
CA ALA A 195 -2.86 -4.30 -1.47
C ALA A 195 -2.71 -3.06 -2.36
N TYR A 196 -1.54 -2.86 -2.96
CA TYR A 196 -1.43 -1.89 -4.04
C TYR A 196 -1.89 -2.49 -5.37
N SER A 197 -2.26 -1.64 -6.32
CA SER A 197 -2.79 -2.01 -7.65
C SER A 197 -3.94 -3.03 -7.59
N PRO A 198 -4.98 -2.84 -6.75
CA PRO A 198 -6.06 -3.81 -6.60
C PRO A 198 -6.86 -4.06 -7.89
N ILE A 199 -6.74 -3.17 -8.89
CA ILE A 199 -7.35 -3.30 -10.23
C ILE A 199 -6.34 -3.68 -11.32
N ALA A 200 -5.13 -4.11 -10.95
CA ALA A 200 -4.07 -4.53 -11.88
C ALA A 200 -3.79 -3.51 -13.00
N HIS A 201 -3.68 -2.21 -12.68
CA HIS A 201 -3.52 -1.12 -13.66
C HIS A 201 -4.60 -1.09 -14.77
N GLY A 202 -5.79 -1.61 -14.45
CA GLY A 202 -6.89 -1.69 -15.41
C GLY A 202 -6.97 -3.01 -16.16
N GLU A 203 -5.97 -3.87 -16.10
CA GLU A 203 -5.99 -5.17 -16.80
C GLU A 203 -7.07 -6.11 -16.23
N ALA A 204 -7.31 -6.08 -14.93
CA ALA A 204 -8.40 -6.84 -14.31
C ALA A 204 -9.78 -6.42 -14.85
N LEU A 205 -9.94 -5.17 -15.26
CA LEU A 205 -11.21 -4.64 -15.78
C LEU A 205 -11.53 -5.16 -17.20
N LYS A 206 -10.56 -5.76 -17.89
CA LYS A 206 -10.70 -6.36 -19.22
C LYS A 206 -11.03 -7.86 -19.15
N ASN A 207 -10.94 -8.48 -17.97
CA ASN A 207 -11.18 -9.90 -17.79
C ASN A 207 -12.70 -10.20 -17.86
N PRO A 208 -13.19 -11.01 -18.83
CA PRO A 208 -14.62 -11.25 -19.00
C PRO A 208 -15.30 -11.84 -17.77
N MET A 209 -14.62 -12.74 -17.05
CA MET A 209 -15.17 -13.38 -15.83
C MET A 209 -15.36 -12.36 -14.72
N ILE A 210 -14.40 -11.43 -14.54
CA ILE A 210 -14.49 -10.35 -13.53
C ILE A 210 -15.64 -9.40 -13.89
N VAL A 211 -15.77 -9.03 -15.19
CA VAL A 211 -16.83 -8.14 -15.69
C VAL A 211 -18.21 -8.79 -15.49
N GLU A 212 -18.37 -10.06 -15.86
CA GLU A 212 -19.62 -10.80 -15.71
C GLU A 212 -20.00 -10.95 -14.23
N MET A 213 -19.03 -11.29 -13.38
CA MET A 213 -19.28 -11.42 -11.93
C MET A 213 -19.67 -10.07 -11.33
N ALA A 214 -19.00 -8.97 -11.66
CA ALA A 214 -19.36 -7.64 -11.21
C ALA A 214 -20.80 -7.27 -11.59
N ALA A 215 -21.21 -7.60 -12.80
CA ALA A 215 -22.58 -7.37 -13.26
C ALA A 215 -23.62 -8.15 -12.44
N ARG A 216 -23.31 -9.37 -11.99
CA ARG A 216 -24.21 -10.15 -11.09
C ARG A 216 -24.42 -9.46 -9.73
N TYR A 217 -23.42 -8.76 -9.24
CA TYR A 217 -23.51 -7.96 -8.01
C TYR A 217 -24.07 -6.54 -8.24
N GLY A 218 -24.34 -6.14 -9.48
CA GLY A 218 -24.79 -4.80 -9.83
C GLY A 218 -23.75 -3.70 -9.59
N VAL A 219 -22.46 -4.04 -9.68
CA VAL A 219 -21.33 -3.14 -9.43
C VAL A 219 -20.37 -3.09 -10.63
N SER A 220 -19.44 -2.15 -10.64
CA SER A 220 -18.35 -2.12 -11.63
C SER A 220 -17.28 -3.18 -11.33
N ALA A 221 -16.53 -3.58 -12.37
CA ALA A 221 -15.39 -4.48 -12.20
C ALA A 221 -14.34 -3.93 -11.20
N ALA A 222 -14.12 -2.61 -11.18
CA ALA A 222 -13.22 -1.97 -10.23
C ALA A 222 -13.71 -2.13 -8.78
N GLN A 223 -15.00 -1.93 -8.53
CA GLN A 223 -15.59 -2.13 -7.21
C GLN A 223 -15.49 -3.60 -6.77
N LEU A 224 -15.72 -4.56 -7.67
CA LEU A 224 -15.53 -5.99 -7.36
C LEU A 224 -14.08 -6.29 -6.98
N CYS A 225 -13.10 -5.78 -7.73
CA CYS A 225 -11.67 -5.97 -7.43
C CYS A 225 -11.27 -5.39 -6.07
N ILE A 226 -11.75 -4.19 -5.74
CA ILE A 226 -11.49 -3.56 -4.45
C ILE A 226 -12.14 -4.35 -3.33
N ARG A 227 -13.40 -4.76 -3.50
CA ARG A 227 -14.11 -5.55 -2.51
C ARG A 227 -13.45 -6.90 -2.27
N TYR A 228 -12.98 -7.57 -3.33
CA TYR A 228 -12.22 -8.82 -3.21
C TYR A 228 -11.02 -8.69 -2.28
N VAL A 229 -10.22 -7.65 -2.43
CA VAL A 229 -9.07 -7.37 -1.57
C VAL A 229 -9.49 -7.16 -0.11
N LEU A 230 -10.57 -6.41 0.12
CA LEU A 230 -11.13 -6.18 1.46
C LEU A 230 -11.65 -7.47 2.10
N GLU A 231 -12.27 -8.39 1.32
CA GLU A 231 -12.72 -9.71 1.82
C GLU A 231 -11.55 -10.65 2.16
N LEU A 232 -10.38 -10.45 1.57
CA LEU A 232 -9.16 -11.14 1.97
C LEU A 232 -8.56 -10.60 3.28
N GLY A 233 -9.16 -9.56 3.88
CA GLY A 233 -8.68 -8.94 5.10
C GLY A 233 -7.54 -7.93 4.89
N ALA A 234 -7.28 -7.50 3.66
CA ALA A 234 -6.24 -6.54 3.34
C ALA A 234 -6.78 -5.11 3.20
N VAL A 235 -5.92 -4.12 3.44
CA VAL A 235 -6.19 -2.71 3.09
C VAL A 235 -6.12 -2.56 1.58
N ALA A 236 -7.06 -1.85 0.98
CA ALA A 236 -7.06 -1.58 -0.46
C ALA A 236 -6.51 -0.18 -0.77
N LEU A 237 -5.55 -0.09 -1.70
CA LEU A 237 -4.91 1.16 -2.11
C LEU A 237 -5.09 1.42 -3.63
N PRO A 238 -6.31 1.64 -4.11
CA PRO A 238 -6.51 2.05 -5.49
C PRO A 238 -5.95 3.45 -5.73
N LYS A 239 -5.29 3.65 -6.89
CA LYS A 239 -4.78 4.96 -7.30
C LYS A 239 -5.73 5.62 -8.28
N THR A 240 -6.07 6.87 -8.01
CA THR A 240 -6.76 7.75 -8.95
C THR A 240 -6.61 9.21 -8.54
N ALA A 241 -6.64 10.13 -9.51
CA ALA A 241 -6.82 11.56 -9.28
C ALA A 241 -8.23 12.04 -9.67
N ASP A 242 -9.06 11.15 -10.24
CA ASP A 242 -10.42 11.45 -10.68
C ASP A 242 -11.41 11.34 -9.51
N PRO A 243 -12.17 12.41 -9.17
CA PRO A 243 -13.13 12.41 -8.06
C PRO A 243 -14.26 11.37 -8.23
N GLU A 244 -14.70 11.10 -9.46
CA GLU A 244 -15.76 10.11 -9.69
C GLU A 244 -15.24 8.68 -9.48
N HIS A 245 -14.01 8.42 -9.87
CA HIS A 245 -13.35 7.14 -9.54
C HIS A 245 -13.13 7.01 -8.01
N MET A 246 -12.75 8.08 -7.30
CA MET A 246 -12.63 8.05 -5.84
C MET A 246 -13.96 7.68 -5.18
N LYS A 247 -15.07 8.29 -5.59
CA LYS A 247 -16.42 7.97 -5.10
C LYS A 247 -16.80 6.51 -5.39
N ALA A 248 -16.58 6.07 -6.63
CA ALA A 248 -16.90 4.71 -7.05
C ALA A 248 -16.09 3.68 -6.26
N ASN A 249 -14.77 3.90 -6.09
CA ASN A 249 -13.88 3.04 -5.33
C ASN A 249 -14.28 2.92 -3.83
N ALA A 250 -14.92 3.95 -3.28
CA ALA A 250 -15.43 3.94 -1.92
C ALA A 250 -16.85 3.34 -1.78
N THR A 251 -17.53 3.06 -2.89
CA THR A 251 -18.88 2.47 -2.91
C THR A 251 -18.78 0.94 -3.05
N VAL A 252 -18.30 0.29 -2.00
CA VAL A 252 -18.02 -1.15 -1.97
C VAL A 252 -18.69 -1.86 -0.79
N ASP A 253 -19.81 -1.32 -0.31
CA ASP A 253 -20.59 -1.84 0.82
C ASP A 253 -21.50 -3.02 0.38
N PHE A 254 -20.91 -4.03 -0.24
CA PHE A 254 -21.55 -5.31 -0.58
C PHE A 254 -20.63 -6.46 -0.16
N THR A 255 -21.12 -7.68 -0.18
CA THR A 255 -20.33 -8.86 0.20
C THR A 255 -20.26 -9.83 -0.98
N ILE A 256 -19.06 -10.33 -1.29
CA ILE A 256 -18.87 -11.41 -2.27
C ILE A 256 -19.16 -12.74 -1.56
N THR A 257 -19.94 -13.63 -2.22
CA THR A 257 -20.24 -14.94 -1.63
C THR A 257 -18.96 -15.78 -1.51
N PRO A 258 -18.90 -16.74 -0.55
CA PRO A 258 -17.74 -17.62 -0.41
C PRO A 258 -17.41 -18.39 -1.70
N ASP A 259 -18.42 -18.87 -2.43
CA ASP A 259 -18.23 -19.60 -3.70
C ASP A 259 -17.61 -18.69 -4.78
N ASP A 260 -18.09 -17.45 -4.89
CA ASP A 260 -17.53 -16.48 -5.83
C ASP A 260 -16.11 -16.05 -5.42
N MET A 261 -15.82 -15.93 -4.12
CA MET A 261 -14.44 -15.69 -3.64
C MET A 261 -13.50 -16.82 -4.06
N GLU A 262 -13.90 -18.09 -3.96
CA GLU A 262 -13.09 -19.23 -4.41
C GLU A 262 -12.87 -19.20 -5.94
N LEU A 263 -13.86 -18.85 -6.74
CA LEU A 263 -13.72 -18.66 -8.18
C LEU A 263 -12.73 -17.52 -8.50
N LEU A 264 -12.81 -16.40 -7.80
CA LEU A 264 -11.91 -15.25 -8.00
C LEU A 264 -10.46 -15.58 -7.64
N LYS A 265 -10.21 -16.34 -6.56
CA LYS A 265 -8.88 -16.81 -6.17
C LYS A 265 -8.23 -17.71 -7.21
N GLN A 266 -9.03 -18.45 -7.99
CA GLN A 266 -8.57 -19.37 -9.04
C GLN A 266 -8.41 -18.70 -10.41
N THR A 267 -8.65 -17.39 -10.51
CA THR A 267 -8.51 -16.65 -11.77
C THR A 267 -7.07 -16.72 -12.27
N ALA A 268 -6.91 -17.02 -13.56
CA ALA A 268 -5.59 -17.14 -14.19
C ALA A 268 -4.75 -15.86 -13.99
N PRO A 269 -3.44 -16.00 -13.71
CA PRO A 269 -2.57 -14.85 -13.48
C PRO A 269 -2.50 -13.90 -14.67
N ILE A 270 -2.61 -12.60 -14.38
CA ILE A 270 -2.27 -11.55 -15.35
C ILE A 270 -0.73 -11.53 -15.47
N LYS A 271 -0.23 -11.62 -16.69
CA LYS A 271 1.21 -11.61 -17.02
C LYS A 271 1.66 -10.36 -17.74
N ASP A 272 0.71 -9.60 -18.29
CA ASP A 272 0.97 -8.36 -19.02
C ASP A 272 0.15 -7.25 -18.40
N TYR A 273 0.85 -6.23 -17.89
CA TYR A 273 0.27 -5.03 -17.28
C TYR A 273 0.36 -3.83 -18.23
N GLY A 274 0.42 -4.09 -19.56
CA GLY A 274 0.50 -3.05 -20.57
C GLY A 274 1.75 -2.18 -20.42
N GLU A 275 1.57 -0.89 -20.47
CA GLU A 275 2.67 0.08 -20.31
C GLU A 275 3.39 0.00 -18.94
N PHE A 276 2.78 -0.64 -17.92
CA PHE A 276 3.39 -0.81 -16.60
C PHE A 276 4.29 -2.05 -16.49
N SER A 277 4.29 -2.95 -17.47
CA SER A 277 5.12 -4.17 -17.48
C SER A 277 6.63 -3.90 -17.47
N PHE A 278 7.06 -2.66 -17.74
CA PHE A 278 8.47 -2.27 -17.61
C PHE A 278 8.95 -2.29 -16.16
N PHE A 279 8.05 -2.09 -15.20
CA PHE A 279 8.42 -2.04 -13.79
C PHE A 279 8.63 -3.46 -13.25
N PRO A 280 9.70 -3.71 -12.46
CA PRO A 280 10.12 -5.07 -12.10
C PRO A 280 9.02 -5.94 -11.47
N VAL A 281 8.17 -5.36 -10.63
CA VAL A 281 7.08 -6.09 -9.95
C VAL A 281 6.06 -6.64 -10.93
N PHE A 282 5.83 -5.97 -12.07
CA PHE A 282 4.86 -6.34 -13.09
C PHE A 282 5.48 -7.13 -14.25
N SER A 283 6.79 -7.37 -14.20
CA SER A 283 7.52 -8.11 -15.24
C SER A 283 7.45 -9.63 -15.10
N GLY A 284 6.76 -10.15 -14.07
CA GLY A 284 6.67 -11.59 -13.78
C GLY A 284 7.92 -12.19 -13.14
N LYS A 285 8.85 -11.37 -12.62
CA LYS A 285 10.05 -11.79 -11.90
C LYS A 285 9.79 -12.12 -10.44
#